data_582df4035339c39cf8200268527348c9
#
_entry.id   582df4035339c39cf8200268527348c9
#
_cell.length_a   1.000
_cell.length_b   1.000
_cell.length_c   1.000
_cell.angle_alpha   90.00
_cell.angle_beta   90.00
_cell.angle_gamma   90.00
#
_symmetry.space_group_name_H-M   'P 1'
#
loop_
_entity.id
_entity.type
_entity.pdbx_description
1 polymer ?
#
loop_
_entity_poly.entity_id
_entity_poly.type
_entity_poly.pdbx_seq_one_letter_code
_entity_poly.pdbx_strand_id
1 'polypeptide(L)'
;MICLQVLSKIIATGSNELVEDNLLDETYFPGYETEFNFIQDHYKEYGNIPDRATFLSKFPDVELVEVEETDRYLISALREENIYQRAVPIIQQSAKLLKGDANDAVEYLMNEIKTLQPNYDLKGTNIITDAKERYDQYIERKEHQEDWYFTTGFEELDELIHGIQREEELFVIFARTNQGKSWVLEKICTHIWELGFNVGYISPEMSANSIGYRFDTLYKNFSNKALMWGKEDIEDYEDYINLLPQNEHKFIVSTPQDFNKKITVTKLKNWIQQYKLDVIAIDGITYLTDERFRRGDNKTITLTNISEDLMSLSMELHVPVLVVVQANRTGTIDKDTEGTPELESIRDSDGISHNASKVLSIRQKDNVLEMGIKKQRFGAVGGKLLYAWDIDKGSFVWIPAHEDATDVNKKDDKIVDIKSKFRDKEDLF
;
A
#
# COMPACT_ATOMS: atom_id res chain seq x y z
N MET A 1 39.20 -12.85 -10.81
CA MET A 1 40.12 -13.13 -9.67
C MET A 1 39.35 -13.56 -8.42
N ILE A 2 38.27 -12.90 -8.04
CA ILE A 2 37.49 -13.23 -6.84
C ILE A 2 36.84 -14.62 -6.88
N CYS A 3 36.32 -15.05 -8.05
CA CYS A 3 35.73 -16.40 -8.23
C CYS A 3 36.73 -17.50 -7.84
N LEU A 4 37.98 -17.36 -8.30
CA LEU A 4 39.05 -18.31 -7.99
C LEU A 4 39.39 -18.32 -6.49
N GLN A 5 39.39 -17.17 -5.82
CA GLN A 5 39.62 -17.08 -4.35
C GLN A 5 38.50 -17.83 -3.61
N VAL A 6 37.22 -17.63 -3.99
CA VAL A 6 36.10 -18.33 -3.36
C VAL A 6 36.19 -19.84 -3.57
N LEU A 7 36.44 -20.31 -4.81
CA LEU A 7 36.65 -21.73 -5.07
C LEU A 7 37.82 -22.32 -4.30
N SER A 8 38.96 -21.60 -4.24
CA SER A 8 40.12 -22.02 -3.46
C SER A 8 39.82 -22.14 -1.97
N LYS A 9 39.03 -21.21 -1.42
CA LYS A 9 38.57 -21.22 -0.03
C LYS A 9 37.68 -22.43 0.26
N ILE A 10 36.70 -22.72 -0.60
CA ILE A 10 35.79 -23.89 -0.49
C ILE A 10 36.61 -25.17 -0.44
N ILE A 11 37.55 -25.35 -1.37
CA ILE A 11 38.43 -26.54 -1.42
C ILE A 11 39.35 -26.61 -0.18
N ALA A 12 39.92 -25.51 0.25
CA ALA A 12 40.84 -25.47 1.39
C ALA A 12 40.11 -25.76 2.71
N THR A 13 38.88 -25.28 2.89
CA THR A 13 38.08 -25.53 4.11
C THR A 13 37.42 -26.90 4.10
N GLY A 14 37.18 -27.48 2.92
CA GLY A 14 36.41 -28.72 2.78
C GLY A 14 34.92 -28.58 3.18
N SER A 15 34.42 -27.35 3.28
CA SER A 15 33.05 -27.03 3.70
C SER A 15 32.24 -26.40 2.57
N ASN A 16 30.96 -26.77 2.46
CA ASN A 16 30.01 -26.16 1.53
C ASN A 16 29.21 -25.00 2.15
N GLU A 17 29.43 -24.69 3.43
CA GLU A 17 28.68 -23.64 4.17
C GLU A 17 28.73 -22.30 3.46
N LEU A 18 29.89 -21.94 2.88
CA LEU A 18 30.03 -20.68 2.15
C LEU A 18 29.07 -20.58 0.95
N VAL A 19 28.78 -21.71 0.30
CA VAL A 19 27.84 -21.79 -0.85
C VAL A 19 26.40 -21.83 -0.36
N GLU A 20 26.09 -22.67 0.63
CA GLU A 20 24.76 -22.90 1.14
C GLU A 20 24.21 -21.67 1.88
N ASP A 21 24.99 -21.08 2.78
CA ASP A 21 24.60 -19.90 3.56
C ASP A 21 24.37 -18.65 2.68
N ASN A 22 25.05 -18.59 1.53
CA ASN A 22 24.97 -17.44 0.62
C ASN A 22 24.19 -17.72 -0.65
N LEU A 23 23.60 -18.93 -0.80
CA LEU A 23 22.80 -19.35 -1.94
C LEU A 23 23.53 -19.14 -3.28
N LEU A 24 24.82 -19.49 -3.34
CA LEU A 24 25.62 -19.32 -4.53
C LEU A 24 25.32 -20.43 -5.55
N ASP A 25 25.21 -20.05 -6.81
CA ASP A 25 25.10 -20.94 -7.95
C ASP A 25 26.20 -20.66 -8.99
N GLU A 26 26.19 -21.39 -10.09
CA GLU A 26 27.18 -21.26 -11.16
C GLU A 26 27.24 -19.86 -11.77
N THR A 27 26.16 -19.06 -11.70
CA THR A 27 26.11 -17.71 -12.28
C THR A 27 27.03 -16.72 -11.56
N TYR A 28 27.42 -17.03 -10.31
CA TYR A 28 28.40 -16.25 -9.57
C TYR A 28 29.84 -16.52 -9.96
N PHE A 29 30.11 -17.54 -10.77
CA PHE A 29 31.46 -17.99 -11.12
C PHE A 29 31.74 -17.91 -12.64
N PRO A 30 31.57 -16.73 -13.27
CA PRO A 30 31.80 -16.59 -14.70
C PRO A 30 33.25 -17.00 -15.09
N GLY A 31 33.34 -17.95 -16.03
CA GLY A 31 34.60 -18.55 -16.46
C GLY A 31 35.14 -19.66 -15.55
N TYR A 32 34.40 -20.02 -14.49
CA TYR A 32 34.68 -21.15 -13.61
C TYR A 32 33.41 -21.97 -13.30
N GLU A 33 32.40 -21.88 -14.18
CA GLU A 33 31.13 -22.58 -14.02
C GLU A 33 31.30 -24.10 -13.93
N THR A 34 32.20 -24.62 -14.73
CA THR A 34 32.48 -26.08 -14.80
C THR A 34 33.14 -26.55 -13.50
N GLU A 35 34.09 -25.79 -12.97
CA GLU A 35 34.79 -26.05 -11.72
C GLU A 35 33.84 -26.00 -10.53
N PHE A 36 33.01 -24.98 -10.48
CA PHE A 36 31.98 -24.84 -9.43
C PHE A 36 31.01 -26.03 -9.46
N ASN A 37 30.46 -26.33 -10.64
CA ASN A 37 29.51 -27.44 -10.81
C ASN A 37 30.14 -28.79 -10.43
N PHE A 38 31.43 -29.04 -10.77
CA PHE A 38 32.12 -30.23 -10.31
C PHE A 38 32.21 -30.32 -8.78
N ILE A 39 32.48 -29.22 -8.08
CA ILE A 39 32.54 -29.18 -6.62
C ILE A 39 31.15 -29.51 -6.07
N GLN A 40 30.08 -28.90 -6.59
CA GLN A 40 28.72 -29.12 -6.13
C GLN A 40 28.20 -30.54 -6.41
N ASP A 41 28.51 -31.09 -7.58
CA ASP A 41 28.14 -32.47 -7.96
C ASP A 41 28.86 -33.49 -7.10
N HIS A 42 30.14 -33.27 -6.83
CA HIS A 42 30.92 -34.14 -5.92
C HIS A 42 30.35 -34.09 -4.49
N TYR A 43 29.96 -32.90 -4.00
CA TYR A 43 29.33 -32.75 -2.71
C TYR A 43 27.97 -33.47 -2.64
N LYS A 44 27.14 -33.35 -3.67
CA LYS A 44 25.84 -34.05 -3.77
C LYS A 44 25.97 -35.55 -3.79
N GLU A 45 27.00 -36.09 -4.50
CA GLU A 45 27.18 -37.54 -4.69
C GLU A 45 27.87 -38.21 -3.48
N TYR A 46 28.90 -37.54 -2.93
CA TYR A 46 29.76 -38.15 -1.88
C TYR A 46 29.62 -37.52 -0.50
N GLY A 47 28.86 -36.42 -0.34
CA GLY A 47 28.64 -35.75 0.91
C GLY A 47 29.83 -34.92 1.44
N ASN A 48 30.87 -34.73 0.62
CA ASN A 48 32.05 -33.93 0.96
C ASN A 48 32.59 -33.17 -0.25
N ILE A 49 33.26 -32.03 0.00
CA ILE A 49 33.97 -31.27 -1.03
C ILE A 49 35.17 -32.08 -1.52
N PRO A 50 35.48 -32.07 -2.83
CA PRO A 50 36.67 -32.73 -3.35
C PRO A 50 37.94 -32.11 -2.70
N ASP A 51 38.87 -32.96 -2.35
CA ASP A 51 40.18 -32.47 -1.88
C ASP A 51 40.99 -31.81 -3.03
N ARG A 52 42.02 -31.08 -2.64
CA ARG A 52 42.89 -30.35 -3.59
C ARG A 52 43.44 -31.24 -4.71
N ALA A 53 43.86 -32.48 -4.37
CA ALA A 53 44.46 -33.39 -5.33
C ALA A 53 43.41 -33.87 -6.34
N THR A 54 42.23 -34.25 -5.88
CA THR A 54 41.09 -34.68 -6.72
C THR A 54 40.65 -33.55 -7.67
N PHE A 55 40.53 -32.31 -7.12
CA PHE A 55 40.16 -31.16 -7.93
C PHE A 55 41.21 -30.87 -9.04
N LEU A 56 42.49 -30.75 -8.67
CA LEU A 56 43.54 -30.47 -9.65
C LEU A 56 43.80 -31.61 -10.65
N SER A 57 43.47 -32.85 -10.29
CA SER A 57 43.48 -33.95 -11.25
C SER A 57 42.43 -33.76 -12.35
N LYS A 58 41.32 -33.13 -12.06
CA LYS A 58 40.24 -32.83 -13.00
C LYS A 58 40.50 -31.54 -13.78
N PHE A 59 41.07 -30.53 -13.10
CA PHE A 59 41.32 -29.18 -13.61
C PHE A 59 42.80 -28.80 -13.43
N PRO A 60 43.72 -29.40 -14.20
CA PRO A 60 45.16 -29.20 -14.04
C PRO A 60 45.63 -27.78 -14.36
N ASP A 61 44.85 -27.01 -15.12
CA ASP A 61 45.17 -25.65 -15.52
C ASP A 61 44.73 -24.59 -14.49
N VAL A 62 44.02 -25.01 -13.41
CA VAL A 62 43.56 -24.09 -12.35
C VAL A 62 44.59 -23.98 -11.25
N GLU A 63 45.12 -22.78 -11.03
CA GLU A 63 46.02 -22.48 -9.92
C GLU A 63 45.24 -22.05 -8.70
N LEU A 64 45.02 -22.97 -7.74
CA LEU A 64 44.38 -22.62 -6.45
C LEU A 64 45.33 -21.75 -5.61
N VAL A 65 44.74 -20.64 -5.09
CA VAL A 65 45.43 -19.62 -4.30
C VAL A 65 45.20 -19.80 -2.82
N GLU A 66 46.16 -19.35 -1.98
CA GLU A 66 45.93 -19.21 -0.54
C GLU A 66 45.05 -17.99 -0.29
N VAL A 67 44.03 -18.15 0.57
CA VAL A 67 43.04 -17.09 0.84
C VAL A 67 42.93 -16.87 2.35
N GLU A 68 43.46 -15.74 2.80
CA GLU A 68 43.37 -15.31 4.21
C GLU A 68 42.13 -14.42 4.49
N GLU A 69 41.49 -13.91 3.45
CA GLU A 69 40.34 -13.01 3.57
C GLU A 69 39.14 -13.67 4.24
N THR A 70 38.34 -12.84 4.90
CA THR A 70 37.11 -13.28 5.57
C THR A 70 36.03 -13.68 4.56
N ASP A 71 35.18 -14.62 4.95
CA ASP A 71 34.05 -15.05 4.12
C ASP A 71 33.14 -13.88 3.74
N ARG A 72 32.89 -12.97 4.67
CA ARG A 72 32.09 -11.76 4.43
C ARG A 72 32.66 -10.89 3.31
N TYR A 73 33.98 -10.69 3.30
CA TYR A 73 34.65 -9.92 2.24
C TYR A 73 34.54 -10.62 0.89
N LEU A 74 34.86 -11.92 0.85
CA LEU A 74 34.84 -12.73 -0.37
C LEU A 74 33.43 -12.74 -1.01
N ILE A 75 32.40 -12.95 -0.20
CA ILE A 75 31.01 -12.95 -0.69
C ILE A 75 30.59 -11.56 -1.17
N SER A 76 30.93 -10.49 -0.45
CA SER A 76 30.63 -9.12 -0.89
C SER A 76 31.28 -8.81 -2.24
N ALA A 77 32.55 -9.14 -2.39
CA ALA A 77 33.31 -8.90 -3.62
C ALA A 77 32.81 -9.79 -4.79
N LEU A 78 32.43 -11.05 -4.52
CA LEU A 78 31.87 -11.95 -5.52
C LEU A 78 30.51 -11.44 -6.03
N ARG A 79 29.65 -10.95 -5.14
CA ARG A 79 28.36 -10.35 -5.51
C ARG A 79 28.52 -9.07 -6.33
N GLU A 80 29.46 -8.21 -5.96
CA GLU A 80 29.78 -6.99 -6.71
C GLU A 80 30.27 -7.32 -8.12
N GLU A 81 31.20 -8.28 -8.26
CA GLU A 81 31.69 -8.73 -9.55
C GLU A 81 30.56 -9.35 -10.41
N ASN A 82 29.69 -10.17 -9.81
CA ASN A 82 28.54 -10.75 -10.51
C ASN A 82 27.60 -9.66 -11.04
N ILE A 83 27.26 -8.67 -10.21
CA ILE A 83 26.44 -7.52 -10.63
C ILE A 83 27.12 -6.78 -11.78
N TYR A 84 28.41 -6.52 -11.69
CA TYR A 84 29.16 -5.84 -12.76
C TYR A 84 29.11 -6.61 -14.08
N GLN A 85 29.41 -7.90 -14.05
CA GLN A 85 29.43 -8.76 -15.25
C GLN A 85 28.04 -8.86 -15.92
N ARG A 86 26.97 -8.84 -15.14
CA ARG A 86 25.59 -8.86 -15.65
C ARG A 86 25.10 -7.49 -16.12
N ALA A 87 25.52 -6.40 -15.45
CA ALA A 87 25.11 -5.04 -15.78
C ALA A 87 25.71 -4.53 -17.09
N VAL A 88 26.97 -4.86 -17.38
CA VAL A 88 27.68 -4.40 -18.58
C VAL A 88 26.94 -4.74 -19.88
N PRO A 89 26.53 -6.00 -20.14
CA PRO A 89 25.76 -6.34 -21.34
C PRO A 89 24.43 -5.60 -21.45
N ILE A 90 23.73 -5.42 -20.33
CA ILE A 90 22.43 -4.72 -20.28
C ILE A 90 22.61 -3.26 -20.69
N ILE A 91 23.61 -2.58 -20.12
CA ILE A 91 23.93 -1.18 -20.47
C ILE A 91 24.33 -1.06 -21.95
N GLN A 92 25.17 -1.98 -22.43
CA GLN A 92 25.59 -2.00 -23.84
C GLN A 92 24.41 -2.19 -24.79
N GLN A 93 23.49 -3.09 -24.46
CA GLN A 93 22.31 -3.35 -25.29
C GLN A 93 21.34 -2.15 -25.24
N SER A 94 21.11 -1.56 -24.07
CA SER A 94 20.31 -0.33 -23.93
C SER A 94 20.91 0.82 -24.76
N ALA A 95 22.23 0.98 -24.73
CA ALA A 95 22.92 2.00 -25.54
C ALA A 95 22.78 1.77 -27.06
N LYS A 96 22.66 0.50 -27.51
CA LYS A 96 22.36 0.19 -28.92
C LYS A 96 20.92 0.56 -29.28
N LEU A 97 19.96 0.24 -28.40
CA LEU A 97 18.54 0.56 -28.60
C LEU A 97 18.30 2.08 -28.65
N LEU A 98 19.05 2.87 -27.87
CA LEU A 98 18.98 4.35 -27.90
C LEU A 98 19.22 4.96 -29.29
N LYS A 99 19.90 4.24 -30.18
CA LYS A 99 20.11 4.70 -31.58
C LYS A 99 18.87 4.58 -32.45
N GLY A 100 17.87 3.79 -32.01
CA GLY A 100 16.58 3.60 -32.68
C GLY A 100 15.46 4.34 -31.98
N ASP A 101 15.02 3.85 -30.85
CA ASP A 101 13.95 4.45 -30.03
C ASP A 101 14.39 4.56 -28.56
N ALA A 102 14.31 5.76 -28.01
CA ALA A 102 14.70 6.02 -26.64
C ALA A 102 13.74 5.39 -25.62
N ASN A 103 12.45 5.24 -25.95
CA ASN A 103 11.48 4.62 -25.06
C ASN A 103 11.73 3.11 -24.97
N ASP A 104 12.00 2.45 -26.08
CA ASP A 104 12.36 1.03 -26.11
C ASP A 104 13.63 0.76 -25.30
N ALA A 105 14.62 1.65 -25.40
CA ALA A 105 15.86 1.54 -24.63
C ALA A 105 15.63 1.68 -23.12
N VAL A 106 14.78 2.61 -22.70
CA VAL A 106 14.43 2.82 -21.31
C VAL A 106 13.59 1.67 -20.77
N GLU A 107 12.60 1.19 -21.54
CA GLU A 107 11.79 0.03 -21.16
C GLU A 107 12.64 -1.23 -20.98
N TYR A 108 13.54 -1.50 -21.93
CA TYR A 108 14.51 -2.60 -21.83
C TYR A 108 15.36 -2.47 -20.57
N LEU A 109 15.97 -1.29 -20.33
CA LEU A 109 16.83 -1.06 -19.18
C LEU A 109 16.07 -1.25 -17.86
N MET A 110 14.85 -0.72 -17.74
CA MET A 110 14.02 -0.87 -16.55
C MET A 110 13.64 -2.32 -16.24
N ASN A 111 13.38 -3.12 -17.29
CA ASN A 111 13.03 -4.52 -17.14
C ASN A 111 14.25 -5.36 -16.73
N GLU A 112 15.40 -5.13 -17.37
CA GLU A 112 16.62 -5.91 -17.12
C GLU A 112 17.31 -5.55 -15.79
N ILE A 113 17.28 -4.28 -15.35
CA ILE A 113 17.84 -3.87 -14.05
C ILE A 113 17.18 -4.64 -12.90
N LYS A 114 15.89 -4.96 -13.00
CA LYS A 114 15.21 -5.77 -11.97
C LYS A 114 15.84 -7.16 -11.82
N THR A 115 16.44 -7.70 -12.89
CA THR A 115 17.13 -9.00 -12.84
C THR A 115 18.52 -8.94 -12.21
N LEU A 116 19.08 -7.73 -12.06
CA LEU A 116 20.39 -7.51 -11.44
C LEU A 116 20.32 -7.41 -9.92
N GLN A 117 19.12 -7.29 -9.35
CA GLN A 117 19.00 -7.31 -7.89
C GLN A 117 19.55 -8.63 -7.37
N PRO A 118 20.53 -8.58 -6.44
CA PRO A 118 21.09 -9.80 -5.88
C PRO A 118 19.97 -10.65 -5.30
N ASN A 119 20.03 -11.96 -5.59
CA ASN A 119 19.16 -12.91 -4.90
C ASN A 119 19.48 -12.86 -3.41
N TYR A 120 18.80 -11.92 -2.75
CA TYR A 120 18.35 -11.89 -1.38
C TYR A 120 19.33 -12.36 -0.28
N ASP A 121 19.81 -11.41 0.46
CA ASP A 121 19.81 -11.61 1.90
C ASP A 121 18.35 -11.90 2.28
N LEU A 122 17.99 -13.15 2.42
CA LEU A 122 16.73 -13.54 3.05
C LEU A 122 16.78 -13.07 4.49
N LYS A 123 16.40 -11.78 4.70
CA LYS A 123 16.42 -11.19 6.04
C LYS A 123 15.21 -11.72 6.78
N GLY A 124 15.47 -12.41 7.85
CA GLY A 124 14.47 -12.75 8.86
C GLY A 124 14.79 -11.99 10.14
N THR A 125 13.77 -11.51 10.84
CA THR A 125 13.89 -10.93 12.17
C THR A 125 13.86 -12.04 13.21
N ASN A 126 14.92 -12.15 14.03
CA ASN A 126 14.90 -13.08 15.16
C ASN A 126 14.16 -12.44 16.34
N ILE A 127 12.87 -12.74 16.46
CA ILE A 127 11.99 -12.18 17.48
C ILE A 127 12.44 -12.42 18.93
N ILE A 128 13.40 -13.32 19.15
CA ILE A 128 13.92 -13.61 20.48
C ILE A 128 15.08 -12.67 20.81
N THR A 129 16.04 -12.51 19.88
CA THR A 129 17.17 -11.57 20.07
C THR A 129 16.70 -10.12 20.05
N ASP A 130 15.66 -9.81 19.28
CA ASP A 130 15.16 -8.46 19.06
C ASP A 130 14.02 -8.09 20.03
N ALA A 131 13.91 -8.87 21.13
CA ALA A 131 12.85 -8.66 22.12
C ALA A 131 12.89 -7.26 22.77
N LYS A 132 14.10 -6.70 22.94
CA LYS A 132 14.25 -5.37 23.52
C LYS A 132 13.76 -4.27 22.57
N GLU A 133 14.11 -4.34 21.29
CA GLU A 133 13.64 -3.39 20.27
C GLU A 133 12.10 -3.38 20.19
N ARG A 134 11.48 -4.58 20.21
CA ARG A 134 10.01 -4.70 20.26
C ARG A 134 9.40 -4.10 21.52
N TYR A 135 10.07 -4.20 22.68
CA TYR A 135 9.62 -3.57 23.91
C TYR A 135 9.74 -2.05 23.83
N ASP A 136 10.84 -1.54 23.29
CA ASP A 136 11.06 -0.10 23.13
C ASP A 136 10.00 0.50 22.18
N GLN A 137 9.67 -0.17 21.07
CA GLN A 137 8.54 0.21 20.20
C GLN A 137 7.18 0.18 20.91
N TYR A 138 6.95 -0.80 21.80
CA TYR A 138 5.72 -0.84 22.60
C TYR A 138 5.59 0.37 23.52
N ILE A 139 6.68 0.78 24.17
CA ILE A 139 6.70 1.97 25.03
C ILE A 139 6.40 3.23 24.21
N GLU A 140 7.06 3.39 23.06
CA GLU A 140 6.84 4.50 22.15
C GLU A 140 5.36 4.58 21.69
N ARG A 141 4.77 3.45 21.26
CA ARG A 141 3.34 3.40 20.93
C ARG A 141 2.43 3.78 22.08
N LYS A 142 2.81 3.45 23.31
CA LYS A 142 2.03 3.78 24.50
C LYS A 142 2.09 5.27 24.82
N GLU A 143 3.22 5.91 24.61
CA GLU A 143 3.46 7.32 24.95
C GLU A 143 3.06 8.28 23.82
N HIS A 144 3.16 7.83 22.56
CA HIS A 144 2.94 8.62 21.34
C HIS A 144 2.02 7.87 20.37
N GLN A 145 0.80 7.58 20.78
CA GLN A 145 -0.16 6.80 20.00
C GLN A 145 -0.50 7.48 18.67
N GLU A 146 -0.52 8.81 18.63
CA GLU A 146 -0.76 9.64 17.44
C GLU A 146 0.29 9.45 16.34
N ASP A 147 1.50 9.01 16.67
CA ASP A 147 2.54 8.73 15.68
C ASP A 147 2.34 7.40 14.95
N TRP A 148 1.49 6.52 15.50
CA TRP A 148 1.27 5.16 14.99
C TRP A 148 -0.06 4.96 14.28
N TYR A 149 -1.05 5.81 14.57
CA TYR A 149 -2.42 5.66 14.07
C TYR A 149 -3.01 7.00 13.64
N PHE A 150 -3.68 7.00 12.50
CA PHE A 150 -4.58 8.08 12.12
C PHE A 150 -5.98 7.80 12.67
N THR A 151 -6.63 8.79 13.23
CA THR A 151 -8.07 8.73 13.47
C THR A 151 -8.81 8.95 12.15
N THR A 152 -10.03 8.41 12.06
CA THR A 152 -10.84 8.49 10.83
C THR A 152 -11.68 9.77 10.76
N GLY A 153 -11.81 10.48 11.88
CA GLY A 153 -12.75 11.58 12.04
C GLY A 153 -14.20 11.13 12.30
N PHE A 154 -14.39 9.84 12.62
CA PHE A 154 -15.60 9.24 13.16
C PHE A 154 -15.26 8.62 14.50
N GLU A 155 -15.49 9.36 15.60
CA GLU A 155 -15.02 8.97 16.95
C GLU A 155 -15.46 7.56 17.34
N GLU A 156 -16.72 7.21 17.11
CA GLU A 156 -17.28 5.90 17.46
C GLU A 156 -16.72 4.77 16.58
N LEU A 157 -16.31 5.08 15.35
CA LEU A 157 -15.59 4.13 14.50
C LEU A 157 -14.18 3.92 15.05
N ASP A 158 -13.49 5.00 15.42
CA ASP A 158 -12.12 4.93 15.95
C ASP A 158 -12.05 4.17 17.28
N GLU A 159 -13.08 4.28 18.15
CA GLU A 159 -13.19 3.44 19.34
C GLU A 159 -13.26 1.94 19.04
N LEU A 160 -13.90 1.55 17.92
CA LEU A 160 -14.05 0.15 17.54
C LEU A 160 -12.85 -0.39 16.76
N ILE A 161 -12.23 0.41 15.90
CA ILE A 161 -11.15 -0.06 15.01
C ILE A 161 -9.76 0.39 15.44
N HIS A 162 -9.65 1.23 16.47
CA HIS A 162 -8.40 1.83 16.94
C HIS A 162 -7.66 2.63 15.85
N GLY A 163 -8.42 3.32 14.98
CA GLY A 163 -7.87 4.12 13.89
C GLY A 163 -7.29 3.33 12.74
N ILE A 164 -6.49 3.99 11.92
CA ILE A 164 -5.79 3.46 10.73
C ILE A 164 -4.31 3.39 11.06
N GLN A 165 -3.72 2.19 10.99
CA GLN A 165 -2.31 1.98 11.32
C GLN A 165 -1.42 2.60 10.24
N ARG A 166 -0.40 3.38 10.64
CA ARG A 166 0.46 4.09 9.70
C ARG A 166 1.49 3.21 9.01
N GLU A 167 1.91 2.11 9.62
CA GLU A 167 2.99 1.27 9.09
C GLU A 167 2.55 0.23 8.07
N GLU A 168 1.36 -0.38 8.26
CA GLU A 168 0.92 -1.52 7.45
C GLU A 168 -0.61 -1.63 7.39
N GLU A 169 -1.25 -0.83 6.57
CA GLU A 169 -2.71 -0.83 6.49
C GLU A 169 -3.19 -0.85 5.03
N LEU A 170 -4.00 -1.85 4.69
CA LEU A 170 -4.90 -1.81 3.55
C LEU A 170 -6.32 -1.71 4.09
N PHE A 171 -6.87 -0.49 4.11
CA PHE A 171 -8.21 -0.19 4.61
C PHE A 171 -9.20 -0.16 3.46
N VAL A 172 -10.19 -1.04 3.49
CA VAL A 172 -11.17 -1.20 2.42
C VAL A 172 -12.53 -0.66 2.84
N ILE A 173 -13.08 0.25 2.06
CA ILE A 173 -14.47 0.72 2.17
C ILE A 173 -15.26 0.13 1.03
N PHE A 174 -16.30 -0.64 1.32
CA PHE A 174 -17.12 -1.21 0.28
C PHE A 174 -18.62 -0.95 0.46
N ALA A 175 -19.31 -0.74 -0.64
CA ALA A 175 -20.75 -0.57 -0.69
C ALA A 175 -21.28 -0.74 -2.10
N ARG A 176 -22.59 -0.75 -2.27
CA ARG A 176 -23.26 -0.62 -3.56
C ARG A 176 -23.03 0.78 -4.16
N THR A 177 -23.35 0.94 -5.44
CA THR A 177 -23.29 2.24 -6.12
C THR A 177 -24.18 3.27 -5.41
N ASN A 178 -23.77 4.53 -5.37
CA ASN A 178 -24.49 5.65 -4.76
C ASN A 178 -24.80 5.47 -3.25
N GLN A 179 -23.93 4.82 -2.52
CA GLN A 179 -24.04 4.63 -1.07
C GLN A 179 -23.05 5.49 -0.28
N GLY A 180 -22.43 6.50 -0.89
CA GLY A 180 -21.58 7.46 -0.21
C GLY A 180 -20.13 7.05 0.01
N LYS A 181 -19.63 5.99 -0.64
CA LYS A 181 -18.24 5.49 -0.49
C LYS A 181 -17.19 6.59 -0.61
N SER A 182 -17.25 7.34 -1.72
CA SER A 182 -16.29 8.41 -2.01
C SER A 182 -16.35 9.53 -0.97
N TRP A 183 -17.54 9.85 -0.44
CA TRP A 183 -17.70 10.85 0.61
C TRP A 183 -17.08 10.40 1.94
N VAL A 184 -17.26 9.15 2.32
CA VAL A 184 -16.64 8.59 3.53
C VAL A 184 -15.13 8.54 3.38
N LEU A 185 -14.62 8.08 2.23
CA LEU A 185 -13.19 8.08 1.94
C LEU A 185 -12.61 9.49 2.01
N GLU A 186 -13.27 10.45 1.38
CA GLU A 186 -12.81 11.84 1.33
C GLU A 186 -12.89 12.52 2.70
N LYS A 187 -13.93 12.20 3.52
CA LYS A 187 -14.04 12.68 4.92
C LYS A 187 -12.85 12.19 5.77
N ILE A 188 -12.48 10.91 5.66
CA ILE A 188 -11.32 10.37 6.35
C ILE A 188 -10.04 11.07 5.89
N CYS A 189 -9.88 11.26 4.59
CA CYS A 189 -8.72 11.95 4.01
C CYS A 189 -8.63 13.41 4.44
N THR A 190 -9.75 14.13 4.44
CA THR A 190 -9.81 15.53 4.91
C THR A 190 -9.43 15.63 6.39
N HIS A 191 -9.93 14.72 7.21
CA HIS A 191 -9.57 14.67 8.61
C HIS A 191 -8.08 14.40 8.85
N ILE A 192 -7.48 13.43 8.12
CA ILE A 192 -6.04 13.15 8.21
C ILE A 192 -5.22 14.38 7.78
N TRP A 193 -5.67 15.12 6.76
CA TRP A 193 -5.04 16.35 6.35
C TRP A 193 -5.15 17.45 7.45
N GLU A 194 -6.30 17.56 8.13
CA GLU A 194 -6.49 18.47 9.28
C GLU A 194 -5.54 18.16 10.44
N LEU A 195 -5.17 16.89 10.63
CA LEU A 195 -4.17 16.46 11.61
C LEU A 195 -2.74 16.85 11.23
N GLY A 196 -2.52 17.41 10.05
CA GLY A 196 -1.21 17.92 9.62
C GLY A 196 -0.42 16.94 8.73
N PHE A 197 -1.07 16.03 8.01
CA PHE A 197 -0.42 15.04 7.15
C PHE A 197 -0.68 15.27 5.66
N ASN A 198 0.26 14.84 4.83
CA ASN A 198 0.15 14.91 3.38
C ASN A 198 -0.71 13.77 2.85
N VAL A 199 -1.79 14.10 2.18
CA VAL A 199 -2.76 13.16 1.63
C VAL A 199 -2.65 13.08 0.11
N GLY A 200 -2.63 11.86 -0.41
CA GLY A 200 -2.80 11.58 -1.84
C GLY A 200 -4.18 10.97 -2.12
N TYR A 201 -4.94 11.57 -3.03
CA TYR A 201 -6.27 11.09 -3.41
C TYR A 201 -6.34 10.81 -4.91
N ILE A 202 -6.66 9.59 -5.29
CA ILE A 202 -6.84 9.20 -6.69
C ILE A 202 -8.33 9.15 -7.00
N SER A 203 -8.75 10.04 -7.91
CA SER A 203 -10.14 10.16 -8.38
C SER A 203 -10.25 9.74 -9.85
N PRO A 204 -10.70 8.52 -10.15
CA PRO A 204 -10.89 8.08 -11.53
C PRO A 204 -12.13 8.65 -12.21
N GLU A 205 -13.15 9.03 -11.44
CA GLU A 205 -14.48 9.41 -11.95
C GLU A 205 -14.74 10.92 -11.89
N MET A 206 -14.02 11.65 -11.05
CA MET A 206 -14.25 13.06 -10.81
C MET A 206 -12.99 13.90 -11.07
N SER A 207 -13.20 15.15 -11.51
CA SER A 207 -12.11 16.11 -11.68
C SER A 207 -11.55 16.56 -10.32
N ALA A 208 -10.31 17.03 -10.31
CA ALA A 208 -9.67 17.58 -9.11
C ALA A 208 -10.48 18.73 -8.50
N ASN A 209 -11.07 19.61 -9.33
CA ASN A 209 -11.93 20.69 -8.82
C ASN A 209 -13.19 20.18 -8.13
N SER A 210 -13.81 19.09 -8.65
CA SER A 210 -15.00 18.52 -8.02
C SER A 210 -14.67 17.87 -6.67
N ILE A 211 -13.49 17.28 -6.54
CA ILE A 211 -12.97 16.80 -5.25
C ILE A 211 -12.65 17.99 -4.34
N GLY A 212 -12.03 19.06 -4.87
CA GLY A 212 -11.77 20.28 -4.11
C GLY A 212 -13.05 20.87 -3.48
N TYR A 213 -14.15 20.97 -4.22
CA TYR A 213 -15.41 21.44 -3.66
C TYR A 213 -15.98 20.52 -2.55
N ARG A 214 -15.79 19.21 -2.66
CA ARG A 214 -16.17 18.30 -1.57
C ARG A 214 -15.25 18.46 -0.36
N PHE A 215 -13.95 18.64 -0.59
CA PHE A 215 -13.00 18.96 0.47
C PHE A 215 -13.42 20.23 1.21
N ASP A 216 -13.74 21.32 0.49
CA ASP A 216 -14.21 22.58 1.08
C ASP A 216 -15.49 22.38 1.91
N THR A 217 -16.42 21.54 1.39
CA THR A 217 -17.62 21.15 2.10
C THR A 217 -17.31 20.37 3.38
N LEU A 218 -16.42 19.40 3.32
CA LEU A 218 -16.07 18.54 4.46
C LEU A 218 -15.23 19.27 5.52
N TYR A 219 -14.42 20.23 5.10
CA TYR A 219 -13.54 20.99 5.98
C TYR A 219 -14.26 22.19 6.63
N LYS A 220 -15.02 22.96 5.86
CA LYS A 220 -15.64 24.23 6.32
C LYS A 220 -17.14 24.30 6.17
N ASN A 221 -17.81 23.18 5.88
CA ASN A 221 -19.27 23.09 5.76
C ASN A 221 -19.91 24.04 4.73
N PHE A 222 -19.15 24.47 3.71
CA PHE A 222 -19.75 25.13 2.54
C PHE A 222 -20.77 24.22 1.89
N SER A 223 -21.84 24.80 1.28
CA SER A 223 -22.82 23.99 0.56
C SER A 223 -22.16 23.39 -0.70
N ASN A 224 -22.01 22.07 -0.76
CA ASN A 224 -21.47 21.40 -1.94
C ASN A 224 -22.26 21.72 -3.20
N LYS A 225 -23.59 21.77 -3.06
CA LYS A 225 -24.47 22.16 -4.15
C LYS A 225 -24.27 23.61 -4.58
N ALA A 226 -24.11 24.53 -3.63
CA ALA A 226 -23.87 25.93 -3.96
C ALA A 226 -22.51 26.12 -4.63
N LEU A 227 -21.44 25.46 -4.16
CA LEU A 227 -20.12 25.48 -4.79
C LEU A 227 -20.17 24.93 -6.22
N MET A 228 -20.79 23.76 -6.42
CA MET A 228 -20.91 23.14 -7.75
C MET A 228 -21.66 24.01 -8.77
N TRP A 229 -22.60 24.85 -8.32
CA TRP A 229 -23.40 25.71 -9.19
C TRP A 229 -22.98 27.18 -9.16
N GLY A 230 -21.90 27.54 -8.46
CA GLY A 230 -21.42 28.92 -8.33
C GLY A 230 -22.42 29.83 -7.62
N LYS A 231 -23.05 29.34 -6.54
CA LYS A 231 -24.08 30.04 -5.76
C LYS A 231 -23.74 30.25 -4.30
N GLU A 232 -22.51 29.90 -3.88
CA GLU A 232 -22.03 30.16 -2.53
C GLU A 232 -21.76 31.68 -2.38
N ASP A 233 -21.73 32.18 -1.13
CA ASP A 233 -21.34 33.55 -0.86
C ASP A 233 -19.88 33.77 -1.28
N ILE A 234 -19.65 34.83 -2.07
CA ILE A 234 -18.34 35.08 -2.67
C ILE A 234 -17.35 35.54 -1.59
N GLU A 235 -17.76 36.40 -0.66
CA GLU A 235 -16.84 36.98 0.32
C GLU A 235 -16.32 35.92 1.28
N ASP A 236 -17.19 35.13 1.87
CA ASP A 236 -16.83 34.05 2.81
C ASP A 236 -15.97 32.98 2.12
N TYR A 237 -16.32 32.61 0.89
CA TYR A 237 -15.55 31.60 0.15
C TYR A 237 -14.20 32.13 -0.32
N GLU A 238 -14.10 33.39 -0.75
CA GLU A 238 -12.83 34.03 -1.17
C GLU A 238 -11.86 34.13 0.02
N ASP A 239 -12.33 34.54 1.19
CA ASP A 239 -11.53 34.63 2.41
C ASP A 239 -10.96 33.24 2.79
N TYR A 240 -11.80 32.22 2.76
CA TYR A 240 -11.37 30.85 3.00
C TYR A 240 -10.31 30.37 1.98
N ILE A 241 -10.53 30.57 0.68
CA ILE A 241 -9.61 30.15 -0.38
C ILE A 241 -8.25 30.87 -0.27
N ASN A 242 -8.23 32.13 0.17
CA ASN A 242 -6.99 32.90 0.38
C ASN A 242 -6.16 32.37 1.57
N LEU A 243 -6.78 31.68 2.54
CA LEU A 243 -6.11 31.08 3.68
C LEU A 243 -5.53 29.68 3.39
N LEU A 244 -6.16 28.91 2.50
CA LEU A 244 -5.74 27.54 2.20
C LEU A 244 -4.27 27.38 1.79
N PRO A 245 -3.70 28.24 0.91
CA PRO A 245 -2.30 28.11 0.47
C PRO A 245 -1.27 28.38 1.57
N GLN A 246 -1.68 28.89 2.73
CA GLN A 246 -0.80 29.11 3.89
C GLN A 246 -0.56 27.79 4.66
N ASN A 247 -1.28 26.75 4.34
CA ASN A 247 -1.10 25.43 4.94
C ASN A 247 0.14 24.73 4.35
N GLU A 248 0.98 24.17 5.22
CA GLU A 248 2.20 23.47 4.79
C GLU A 248 1.90 22.04 4.28
N HIS A 249 0.76 21.49 4.67
CA HIS A 249 0.38 20.11 4.33
C HIS A 249 -0.36 20.06 3.00
N LYS A 250 -0.14 18.96 2.27
CA LYS A 250 -0.65 18.79 0.91
C LYS A 250 -1.85 17.86 0.87
N PHE A 251 -2.85 18.23 0.06
CA PHE A 251 -3.89 17.33 -0.38
C PHE A 251 -3.80 17.22 -1.90
N ILE A 252 -3.16 16.14 -2.40
CA ILE A 252 -2.85 15.96 -3.82
C ILE A 252 -3.92 15.08 -4.46
N VAL A 253 -4.72 15.67 -5.34
CA VAL A 253 -5.68 14.92 -6.16
C VAL A 253 -5.07 14.59 -7.50
N SER A 254 -5.09 13.31 -7.88
CA SER A 254 -4.64 12.83 -9.18
C SER A 254 -5.72 12.00 -9.87
N THR A 255 -5.72 12.07 -11.20
CA THR A 255 -6.64 11.38 -12.10
C THR A 255 -5.89 10.36 -12.95
N PRO A 256 -6.54 9.43 -13.67
CA PRO A 256 -5.85 8.51 -14.56
C PRO A 256 -4.98 9.18 -15.62
N GLN A 257 -5.31 10.41 -16.03
CA GLN A 257 -4.52 11.18 -17.00
C GLN A 257 -3.12 11.50 -16.46
N ASP A 258 -3.01 11.80 -15.17
CA ASP A 258 -1.74 12.12 -14.51
C ASP A 258 -0.80 10.88 -14.44
N PHE A 259 -1.37 9.69 -14.59
CA PHE A 259 -0.66 8.40 -14.67
C PHE A 259 -0.54 7.84 -16.10
N ASN A 260 -0.68 8.68 -17.13
CA ASN A 260 -0.71 8.23 -18.52
C ASN A 260 -1.77 7.13 -18.77
N LYS A 261 -2.96 7.28 -18.18
CA LYS A 261 -4.12 6.36 -18.26
C LYS A 261 -3.89 4.97 -17.68
N LYS A 262 -2.75 4.68 -17.06
CA LYS A 262 -2.44 3.41 -16.40
C LYS A 262 -1.92 3.69 -15.00
N ILE A 263 -2.76 3.44 -14.01
CA ILE A 263 -2.38 3.56 -12.60
C ILE A 263 -1.87 2.20 -12.15
N THR A 264 -0.56 2.08 -11.94
CA THR A 264 0.08 0.85 -11.45
C THR A 264 0.66 1.06 -10.06
N VAL A 265 0.89 -0.02 -9.30
CA VAL A 265 1.45 0.07 -7.95
C VAL A 265 2.86 0.66 -7.96
N THR A 266 3.67 0.35 -8.98
CA THR A 266 4.98 1.00 -9.18
C THR A 266 4.88 2.52 -9.33
N LYS A 267 3.90 3.01 -10.09
CA LYS A 267 3.68 4.45 -10.25
C LYS A 267 3.16 5.10 -8.97
N LEU A 268 2.31 4.39 -8.20
CA LEU A 268 1.87 4.85 -6.88
C LEU A 268 3.05 5.02 -5.94
N LYS A 269 3.99 4.07 -5.91
CA LYS A 269 5.23 4.17 -5.14
C LYS A 269 6.01 5.44 -5.44
N ASN A 270 6.23 5.72 -6.72
CA ASN A 270 6.94 6.93 -7.17
C ASN A 270 6.17 8.21 -6.78
N TRP A 271 4.85 8.19 -6.90
CA TRP A 271 3.98 9.31 -6.56
C TRP A 271 4.00 9.63 -5.06
N ILE A 272 3.93 8.60 -4.19
CA ILE A 272 4.07 8.72 -2.74
C ILE A 272 5.41 9.39 -2.39
N GLN A 273 6.50 8.90 -2.97
CA GLN A 273 7.85 9.43 -2.71
C GLN A 273 8.03 10.87 -3.23
N GLN A 274 7.50 11.16 -4.42
CA GLN A 274 7.59 12.49 -5.04
C GLN A 274 6.91 13.57 -4.20
N TYR A 275 5.72 13.29 -3.68
CA TYR A 275 4.93 14.25 -2.90
C TYR A 275 5.12 14.11 -1.39
N LYS A 276 5.87 13.10 -0.92
CA LYS A 276 6.05 12.74 0.49
C LYS A 276 4.70 12.55 1.18
N LEU A 277 3.88 11.67 0.60
CA LEU A 277 2.55 11.40 1.11
C LEU A 277 2.61 10.50 2.34
N ASP A 278 1.80 10.82 3.34
CA ASP A 278 1.67 10.05 4.59
C ASP A 278 0.53 9.03 4.51
N VAL A 279 -0.42 9.23 3.60
CA VAL A 279 -1.53 8.32 3.30
C VAL A 279 -1.95 8.46 1.85
N ILE A 280 -2.40 7.36 1.23
CA ILE A 280 -3.04 7.41 -0.09
C ILE A 280 -4.44 6.82 -0.05
N ALA A 281 -5.33 7.44 -0.82
CA ALA A 281 -6.70 7.01 -1.03
C ALA A 281 -6.98 6.76 -2.51
N ILE A 282 -7.65 5.65 -2.81
CA ILE A 282 -7.97 5.24 -4.18
C ILE A 282 -9.48 5.04 -4.29
N ASP A 283 -10.15 5.96 -4.98
CA ASP A 283 -11.62 5.92 -5.14
C ASP A 283 -12.02 4.96 -6.26
N GLY A 284 -11.65 3.70 -6.10
CA GLY A 284 -11.98 2.59 -6.98
C GLY A 284 -10.76 1.75 -7.37
N ILE A 285 -10.52 0.66 -6.64
CA ILE A 285 -9.42 -0.28 -6.92
C ILE A 285 -9.48 -0.85 -8.34
N THR A 286 -10.67 -0.94 -8.94
CA THR A 286 -10.89 -1.50 -10.29
C THR A 286 -10.29 -0.64 -11.40
N TYR A 287 -9.86 0.58 -11.12
CA TYR A 287 -9.19 1.45 -12.07
C TYR A 287 -7.67 1.27 -12.10
N LEU A 288 -7.11 0.47 -11.18
CA LEU A 288 -5.71 0.14 -11.20
C LEU A 288 -5.42 -0.91 -12.27
N THR A 289 -4.19 -0.88 -12.76
CA THR A 289 -3.66 -1.83 -13.73
C THR A 289 -2.74 -2.81 -13.02
N ASP A 290 -3.03 -4.10 -13.15
CA ASP A 290 -2.18 -5.18 -12.66
C ASP A 290 -0.91 -5.30 -13.51
N GLU A 291 0.25 -5.14 -12.92
CA GLU A 291 1.56 -5.26 -13.58
C GLU A 291 1.97 -6.72 -13.79
N ARG A 292 1.32 -7.66 -13.10
CA ARG A 292 1.53 -9.12 -13.21
C ARG A 292 0.53 -9.79 -14.15
N PHE A 293 -0.36 -9.02 -14.81
CA PHE A 293 -1.42 -9.53 -15.66
C PHE A 293 -0.88 -10.48 -16.75
N ARG A 294 -1.49 -11.65 -16.86
CA ARG A 294 -1.22 -12.64 -17.92
C ARG A 294 -2.46 -12.86 -18.78
N ARG A 295 -2.23 -13.20 -20.05
CA ARG A 295 -3.32 -13.50 -20.98
C ARG A 295 -4.13 -14.69 -20.47
N GLY A 296 -5.38 -14.46 -20.10
CA GLY A 296 -6.29 -15.46 -19.53
C GLY A 296 -6.66 -15.20 -18.07
N ASP A 297 -6.02 -14.24 -17.39
CA ASP A 297 -6.39 -13.83 -16.05
C ASP A 297 -7.80 -13.23 -16.06
N ASN A 298 -8.58 -13.63 -15.06
CA ASN A 298 -9.90 -13.05 -14.83
C ASN A 298 -9.80 -11.84 -13.87
N LYS A 299 -10.89 -11.10 -13.74
CA LYS A 299 -10.96 -9.92 -12.88
C LYS A 299 -10.62 -10.23 -11.41
N THR A 300 -10.98 -11.39 -10.91
CA THR A 300 -10.69 -11.82 -9.53
C THR A 300 -9.18 -11.93 -9.32
N ILE A 301 -8.45 -12.62 -10.21
CA ILE A 301 -6.99 -12.75 -10.17
C ILE A 301 -6.33 -11.37 -10.21
N THR A 302 -6.74 -10.53 -11.17
CA THR A 302 -6.22 -9.16 -11.31
C THR A 302 -6.40 -8.34 -10.02
N LEU A 303 -7.58 -8.35 -9.42
CA LEU A 303 -7.85 -7.59 -8.21
C LEU A 303 -7.13 -8.18 -6.97
N THR A 304 -6.96 -9.49 -6.93
CA THR A 304 -6.14 -10.16 -5.90
C THR A 304 -4.69 -9.70 -5.98
N ASN A 305 -4.08 -9.76 -7.18
CA ASN A 305 -2.71 -9.31 -7.41
C ASN A 305 -2.53 -7.84 -7.01
N ILE A 306 -3.42 -6.97 -7.43
CA ILE A 306 -3.38 -5.54 -7.09
C ILE A 306 -3.46 -5.35 -5.57
N SER A 307 -4.35 -6.05 -4.88
CA SER A 307 -4.51 -5.90 -3.43
C SER A 307 -3.31 -6.43 -2.64
N GLU A 308 -2.66 -7.49 -3.11
CA GLU A 308 -1.39 -7.98 -2.55
C GLU A 308 -0.28 -6.94 -2.73
N ASP A 309 -0.17 -6.37 -3.94
CA ASP A 309 0.85 -5.37 -4.24
C ASP A 309 0.61 -4.06 -3.46
N LEU A 310 -0.66 -3.65 -3.25
CA LEU A 310 -1.00 -2.50 -2.41
C LEU A 310 -0.66 -2.73 -0.93
N MET A 311 -0.92 -3.92 -0.41
CA MET A 311 -0.53 -4.26 0.96
C MET A 311 0.99 -4.28 1.11
N SER A 312 1.71 -4.85 0.13
CA SER A 312 3.17 -4.85 0.10
C SER A 312 3.74 -3.43 0.02
N LEU A 313 3.12 -2.55 -0.78
CA LEU A 313 3.48 -1.13 -0.88
C LEU A 313 3.33 -0.42 0.46
N SER A 314 2.21 -0.66 1.17
CA SER A 314 1.97 -0.08 2.50
C SER A 314 3.05 -0.49 3.50
N MET A 315 3.39 -1.78 3.56
CA MET A 315 4.44 -2.30 4.43
C MET A 315 5.84 -1.77 4.05
N GLU A 316 6.13 -1.62 2.77
CA GLU A 316 7.44 -1.16 2.29
C GLU A 316 7.68 0.33 2.58
N LEU A 317 6.67 1.16 2.41
CA LEU A 317 6.79 2.62 2.54
C LEU A 317 6.30 3.16 3.88
N HIS A 318 5.70 2.32 4.73
CA HIS A 318 5.00 2.73 5.96
C HIS A 318 3.94 3.80 5.68
N VAL A 319 3.16 3.60 4.61
CA VAL A 319 2.10 4.50 4.17
C VAL A 319 0.81 3.71 4.02
N PRO A 320 -0.23 3.96 4.84
CA PRO A 320 -1.49 3.27 4.71
C PRO A 320 -2.19 3.58 3.39
N VAL A 321 -2.86 2.55 2.87
CA VAL A 321 -3.60 2.60 1.61
C VAL A 321 -5.08 2.41 1.88
N LEU A 322 -5.88 3.42 1.56
CA LEU A 322 -7.33 3.38 1.68
C LEU A 322 -7.93 3.15 0.30
N VAL A 323 -8.79 2.14 0.16
CA VAL A 323 -9.39 1.82 -1.14
C VAL A 323 -10.90 1.69 -1.07
N VAL A 324 -11.57 2.16 -2.11
CA VAL A 324 -13.00 1.94 -2.33
C VAL A 324 -13.22 0.75 -3.24
N VAL A 325 -14.16 -0.11 -2.86
CA VAL A 325 -14.58 -1.29 -3.62
C VAL A 325 -16.09 -1.27 -3.82
N GLN A 326 -16.52 -1.62 -5.02
CA GLN A 326 -17.95 -1.72 -5.32
C GLN A 326 -18.47 -3.13 -5.03
N ALA A 327 -19.56 -3.24 -4.28
CA ALA A 327 -20.26 -4.49 -4.05
C ALA A 327 -21.04 -4.94 -5.30
N ASN A 328 -20.98 -6.22 -5.66
CA ASN A 328 -21.72 -6.79 -6.76
C ASN A 328 -23.21 -6.97 -6.44
N ARG A 329 -24.05 -7.01 -7.50
CA ARG A 329 -25.51 -7.17 -7.38
C ARG A 329 -25.97 -8.61 -7.15
N THR A 330 -25.07 -9.60 -7.16
CA THR A 330 -25.37 -11.04 -7.20
C THR A 330 -25.32 -11.73 -5.83
N GLY A 331 -25.79 -11.10 -4.79
CA GLY A 331 -26.10 -11.80 -3.53
C GLY A 331 -27.59 -11.63 -3.28
N THR A 332 -28.34 -12.76 -3.29
CA THR A 332 -29.76 -12.92 -2.95
C THR A 332 -30.62 -11.66 -3.00
N ILE A 333 -31.58 -11.69 -3.89
CA ILE A 333 -32.65 -10.72 -4.05
C ILE A 333 -33.49 -10.73 -2.74
N ASP A 334 -32.97 -10.18 -1.69
CA ASP A 334 -33.80 -9.67 -0.62
C ASP A 334 -33.75 -8.16 -0.71
N LYS A 335 -34.81 -7.63 -1.32
CA LYS A 335 -35.07 -6.17 -1.37
C LYS A 335 -35.25 -5.58 0.02
N ASP A 336 -35.27 -6.40 1.05
CA ASP A 336 -35.61 -6.07 2.44
C ASP A 336 -34.57 -6.50 3.48
N THR A 337 -33.36 -6.97 3.11
CA THR A 337 -32.31 -7.18 4.09
C THR A 337 -31.91 -5.83 4.67
N GLU A 338 -32.33 -5.56 5.88
CA GLU A 338 -31.86 -4.47 6.71
C GLU A 338 -30.38 -4.68 7.01
N GLY A 339 -29.52 -3.74 6.65
CA GLY A 339 -28.10 -3.74 7.01
C GLY A 339 -27.14 -3.43 5.85
N THR A 340 -25.87 -3.29 6.22
CA THR A 340 -24.77 -3.08 5.28
C THR A 340 -24.47 -4.37 4.50
N PRO A 341 -23.93 -4.30 3.27
CA PRO A 341 -23.51 -5.49 2.51
C PRO A 341 -22.54 -6.37 3.29
N GLU A 342 -22.67 -7.69 3.16
CA GLU A 342 -21.76 -8.67 3.75
C GLU A 342 -20.53 -8.93 2.85
N LEU A 343 -19.44 -9.50 3.40
CA LEU A 343 -18.18 -9.76 2.68
C LEU A 343 -18.37 -10.59 1.41
N GLU A 344 -19.30 -11.52 1.41
CA GLU A 344 -19.64 -12.37 0.25
C GLU A 344 -20.18 -11.54 -0.94
N SER A 345 -20.65 -10.32 -0.69
CA SER A 345 -21.07 -9.40 -1.73
C SER A 345 -19.90 -8.81 -2.53
N ILE A 346 -18.68 -9.00 -2.04
CA ILE A 346 -17.42 -8.62 -2.72
C ILE A 346 -16.96 -9.79 -3.63
N ARG A 347 -17.86 -10.43 -4.36
CA ARG A 347 -17.67 -11.73 -5.04
C ARG A 347 -16.50 -11.78 -6.05
N ASP A 348 -16.21 -10.70 -6.77
CA ASP A 348 -15.04 -10.64 -7.67
C ASP A 348 -13.76 -10.23 -6.93
N SER A 349 -13.78 -10.21 -5.60
CA SER A 349 -12.74 -9.61 -4.76
C SER A 349 -12.51 -10.34 -3.44
N ASP A 350 -12.73 -11.67 -3.38
CA ASP A 350 -12.34 -12.47 -2.20
C ASP A 350 -10.88 -12.20 -1.83
N GLY A 351 -10.01 -12.04 -2.84
CA GLY A 351 -8.61 -11.67 -2.62
C GLY A 351 -8.42 -10.31 -1.97
N ILE A 352 -9.23 -9.28 -2.32
CA ILE A 352 -9.13 -7.96 -1.67
C ILE A 352 -9.46 -8.07 -0.19
N SER A 353 -10.57 -8.74 0.14
CA SER A 353 -10.97 -8.93 1.54
C SER A 353 -9.96 -9.77 2.32
N HIS A 354 -9.27 -10.71 1.66
CA HIS A 354 -8.21 -11.52 2.26
C HIS A 354 -6.99 -10.68 2.63
N ASN A 355 -6.54 -9.81 1.73
CA ASN A 355 -5.34 -8.98 1.89
C ASN A 355 -5.58 -7.74 2.77
N ALA A 356 -6.82 -7.23 2.83
CA ALA A 356 -7.18 -6.10 3.66
C ALA A 356 -6.88 -6.31 5.14
N SER A 357 -6.39 -5.29 5.82
CA SER A 357 -6.25 -5.26 7.28
C SER A 357 -7.59 -5.01 7.95
N LYS A 358 -8.35 -4.07 7.41
CA LYS A 358 -9.71 -3.71 7.86
C LYS A 358 -10.65 -3.58 6.67
N VAL A 359 -11.91 -3.95 6.88
CA VAL A 359 -12.98 -3.83 5.88
C VAL A 359 -14.21 -3.20 6.51
N LEU A 360 -14.55 -2.01 6.02
CA LEU A 360 -15.72 -1.25 6.41
C LEU A 360 -16.80 -1.36 5.33
N SER A 361 -17.97 -1.85 5.69
CA SER A 361 -19.15 -1.88 4.82
C SER A 361 -20.04 -0.68 5.12
N ILE A 362 -20.53 0.01 4.09
CA ILE A 362 -21.40 1.15 4.28
C ILE A 362 -22.69 1.04 3.47
N ARG A 363 -23.75 1.65 3.99
CA ARG A 363 -25.05 1.79 3.34
C ARG A 363 -25.64 3.16 3.67
N GLN A 364 -26.20 3.81 2.69
CA GLN A 364 -26.93 5.06 2.86
C GLN A 364 -28.42 4.85 2.58
N LYS A 365 -29.28 5.27 3.49
CA LYS A 365 -30.73 5.27 3.33
C LYS A 365 -31.33 6.45 4.12
N ASP A 366 -32.19 7.22 3.49
CA ASP A 366 -32.98 8.30 4.14
C ASP A 366 -32.12 9.28 4.97
N ASN A 367 -31.02 9.76 4.41
CA ASN A 367 -30.02 10.62 5.06
C ASN A 367 -29.36 10.01 6.30
N VAL A 368 -29.42 8.71 6.46
CA VAL A 368 -28.67 7.96 7.46
C VAL A 368 -27.59 7.13 6.76
N LEU A 369 -26.36 7.30 7.21
CA LEU A 369 -25.23 6.45 6.83
C LEU A 369 -25.08 5.37 7.90
N GLU A 370 -25.16 4.14 7.46
CA GLU A 370 -24.89 2.96 8.27
C GLU A 370 -23.50 2.42 7.94
N MET A 371 -22.69 2.17 8.98
CA MET A 371 -21.37 1.57 8.87
C MET A 371 -21.33 0.24 9.63
N GLY A 372 -20.69 -0.78 9.05
CA GLY A 372 -20.48 -2.08 9.67
C GLY A 372 -19.05 -2.57 9.49
N ILE A 373 -18.38 -3.01 10.55
CA ILE A 373 -17.03 -3.55 10.51
C ILE A 373 -17.10 -5.02 10.12
N LYS A 374 -16.63 -5.36 8.93
CA LYS A 374 -16.71 -6.72 8.38
C LYS A 374 -15.41 -7.51 8.52
N LYS A 375 -14.27 -6.84 8.66
CA LYS A 375 -12.97 -7.44 8.94
C LYS A 375 -12.10 -6.48 9.75
N GLN A 376 -11.34 -7.04 10.67
CA GLN A 376 -10.32 -6.34 11.44
C GLN A 376 -9.26 -7.36 11.90
N ARG A 377 -7.96 -7.09 11.64
CA ARG A 377 -6.87 -8.00 12.04
C ARG A 377 -6.65 -8.03 13.55
N PHE A 378 -6.80 -6.88 14.22
CA PHE A 378 -6.45 -6.70 15.63
C PHE A 378 -7.63 -6.25 16.48
N GLY A 379 -8.81 -6.82 16.25
CA GLY A 379 -10.00 -6.43 17.03
C GLY A 379 -11.22 -7.27 16.70
N ALA A 380 -12.33 -6.91 17.33
CA ALA A 380 -13.60 -7.59 17.12
C ALA A 380 -14.24 -7.17 15.78
N VAL A 381 -14.85 -8.13 15.10
CA VAL A 381 -15.68 -7.89 13.91
C VAL A 381 -17.11 -7.70 14.37
N GLY A 382 -17.86 -6.88 13.63
CA GLY A 382 -19.24 -6.53 13.95
C GLY A 382 -19.36 -5.08 14.40
N GLY A 383 -20.45 -4.77 15.04
CA GLY A 383 -20.80 -3.37 15.35
C GLY A 383 -21.54 -2.70 14.19
N LYS A 384 -22.52 -1.92 14.56
CA LYS A 384 -23.33 -1.11 13.65
C LYS A 384 -23.32 0.31 14.15
N LEU A 385 -22.79 1.19 13.32
CA LEU A 385 -22.75 2.62 13.58
C LEU A 385 -23.72 3.34 12.65
N LEU A 386 -24.48 4.27 13.18
CA LEU A 386 -25.43 5.07 12.42
C LEU A 386 -25.07 6.55 12.56
N TYR A 387 -25.04 7.25 11.42
CA TYR A 387 -24.81 8.69 11.36
C TYR A 387 -25.92 9.38 10.59
N ALA A 388 -26.51 10.42 11.16
CA ALA A 388 -27.29 11.37 10.35
C ALA A 388 -26.30 12.10 9.43
N TRP A 389 -26.60 12.10 8.12
CA TRP A 389 -25.70 12.63 7.12
C TRP A 389 -26.36 13.70 6.27
N ASP A 390 -25.81 14.92 6.37
CA ASP A 390 -26.14 16.01 5.45
C ASP A 390 -25.04 16.10 4.38
N ILE A 391 -25.32 15.55 3.20
CA ILE A 391 -24.36 15.50 2.10
C ILE A 391 -24.02 16.89 1.56
N ASP A 392 -24.95 17.85 1.66
CA ASP A 392 -24.74 19.21 1.15
C ASP A 392 -23.82 20.03 2.06
N LYS A 393 -23.81 19.72 3.35
CA LYS A 393 -22.93 20.36 4.33
C LYS A 393 -21.76 19.50 4.77
N GLY A 394 -21.65 18.27 4.26
CA GLY A 394 -20.58 17.36 4.63
C GLY A 394 -20.56 16.93 6.09
N SER A 395 -21.70 17.07 6.79
CA SER A 395 -21.78 16.76 8.22
C SER A 395 -22.26 15.34 8.48
N PHE A 396 -21.62 14.69 9.47
CA PHE A 396 -21.95 13.36 9.95
C PHE A 396 -22.16 13.44 11.46
N VAL A 397 -23.38 13.14 11.92
CA VAL A 397 -23.72 13.20 13.34
C VAL A 397 -24.11 11.81 13.81
N TRP A 398 -23.40 11.28 14.79
CA TRP A 398 -23.67 9.97 15.34
C TRP A 398 -25.08 9.83 15.94
N ILE A 399 -25.70 8.67 15.71
CA ILE A 399 -27.01 8.31 16.26
C ILE A 399 -26.80 7.15 17.22
N PRO A 400 -26.98 7.33 18.54
CA PRO A 400 -26.84 6.27 19.54
C PRO A 400 -27.82 5.10 19.30
N ALA A 401 -27.36 3.86 19.55
CA ALA A 401 -28.12 2.63 19.28
C ALA A 401 -29.44 2.46 20.08
N HIS A 402 -29.69 3.33 21.07
CA HIS A 402 -30.92 3.32 21.88
C HIS A 402 -32.07 4.17 21.30
N GLU A 403 -31.82 4.88 20.20
CA GLU A 403 -32.87 5.58 19.47
C GLU A 403 -33.24 4.74 18.25
N ASP A 404 -34.38 4.03 18.30
CA ASP A 404 -34.89 3.28 17.14
C ASP A 404 -34.98 4.19 15.92
N ALA A 405 -34.35 3.77 14.82
CA ALA A 405 -34.36 4.50 13.54
C ALA A 405 -35.79 4.73 12.97
N THR A 406 -36.80 4.07 13.53
CA THR A 406 -38.22 4.25 13.22
C THR A 406 -38.79 5.57 13.74
N ASP A 407 -38.13 6.23 14.72
CA ASP A 407 -38.56 7.52 15.24
C ASP A 407 -38.00 8.74 14.48
N VAL A 408 -37.03 8.55 13.59
CA VAL A 408 -36.42 9.65 12.80
C VAL A 408 -37.46 10.29 11.85
N ASN A 409 -38.44 9.52 11.37
CA ASN A 409 -39.53 10.04 10.53
C ASN A 409 -40.58 10.88 11.29
N LYS A 410 -40.52 10.93 12.64
CA LYS A 410 -41.38 11.80 13.48
C LYS A 410 -40.65 13.04 13.95
N LYS A 411 -39.37 13.23 13.65
CA LYS A 411 -38.52 14.26 14.27
C LYS A 411 -37.94 15.27 13.28
N ASP A 412 -38.74 15.78 12.36
CA ASP A 412 -38.44 17.10 11.76
C ASP A 412 -38.25 18.17 12.86
N ASP A 413 -38.89 18.00 14.01
CA ASP A 413 -38.71 18.86 15.17
C ASP A 413 -37.39 18.70 15.93
N LYS A 414 -36.77 17.50 15.98
CA LYS A 414 -35.45 17.29 16.62
C LYS A 414 -34.28 17.67 15.76
N ILE A 415 -34.39 17.59 14.42
CA ILE A 415 -33.37 18.13 13.50
C ILE A 415 -33.27 19.64 13.66
N VAL A 416 -34.39 20.31 13.97
CA VAL A 416 -34.41 21.74 14.30
C VAL A 416 -33.71 21.98 15.65
N ASP A 417 -33.85 21.10 16.63
CA ASP A 417 -33.21 21.22 17.95
C ASP A 417 -31.71 20.94 17.94
N ILE A 418 -31.25 20.05 17.06
CA ILE A 418 -29.81 19.85 16.78
C ILE A 418 -29.25 21.10 16.09
N LYS A 419 -29.95 21.71 15.14
CA LYS A 419 -29.56 22.98 14.52
C LYS A 419 -29.44 24.13 15.51
N SER A 420 -30.26 24.15 16.58
CA SER A 420 -30.16 25.16 17.63
C SER A 420 -28.92 24.99 18.53
N LYS A 421 -28.51 23.76 18.81
CA LYS A 421 -27.30 23.47 19.62
C LYS A 421 -25.99 23.82 18.91
N PHE A 422 -25.97 23.87 17.55
CA PHE A 422 -24.81 24.33 16.80
C PHE A 422 -24.75 25.86 16.68
N ARG A 423 -25.88 26.60 16.76
CA ARG A 423 -25.86 28.05 16.79
C ARG A 423 -25.24 28.62 18.07
N ASP A 424 -25.38 27.92 19.18
CA ASP A 424 -24.86 28.38 20.50
C ASP A 424 -23.34 28.09 20.67
N LYS A 425 -22.65 27.46 19.70
CA LYS A 425 -21.19 27.28 19.71
C LYS A 425 -20.42 28.28 18.85
N GLU A 426 -21.10 29.11 18.07
CA GLU A 426 -20.46 30.20 17.28
C GLU A 426 -19.98 31.39 18.12
N ASP A 427 -20.32 31.45 19.42
CA ASP A 427 -19.89 32.54 20.35
C ASP A 427 -18.60 32.23 21.12
N LEU A 428 -17.79 31.22 20.74
CA LEU A 428 -16.60 30.84 21.52
C LEU A 428 -15.33 30.65 20.67
N PHE A 429 -15.20 31.42 19.55
CA PHE A 429 -13.87 31.64 18.94
C PHE A 429 -13.83 32.95 18.16
#